data_d6a7da8925db35384ee6f44be892a878
#
_entry.id   d6a7da8925db35384ee6f44be892a878
#
_cell.length_a   1.000
_cell.length_b   1.000
_cell.length_c   1.000
_cell.angle_alpha   90.00
_cell.angle_beta   90.00
_cell.angle_gamma   90.00
#
_symmetry.space_group_name_H-M   'P 1'
#
loop_
_entity.id
_entity.type
_entity.pdbx_description
1 polymer ?
#
loop_
_entity_poly.entity_id
_entity_poly.type
_entity_poly.pdbx_seq_one_letter_code
_entity_poly.pdbx_strand_id
1 'polypeptide(L)'
;MALGKDYATQECSIARALEIVGERWTLLVIRDALYGVRRYNDFLVHLGIPRAVLAARLQALTAEGILDKRRYQESPPRDEYVLTDRGIALWPTLRSLGLWGREHFTESRLRYFRHADCGTELGPYGECPACGVIVPVPDVEMTPGPGLDRDPADPVSRALLAPRRLLEPIDTDRGPDGVAHTASDSGRSAQNHPV
;
A
#
# COMPACT_ATOMS: atom_id res chain seq x y z
N MET A 1 -15.64 -15.73 28.72
CA MET A 1 -14.59 -14.76 29.12
C MET A 1 -14.16 -14.02 27.85
N ALA A 2 -14.29 -12.70 27.83
CA ALA A 2 -13.70 -11.92 26.74
C ALA A 2 -12.18 -12.00 26.87
N LEU A 3 -11.49 -12.38 25.80
CA LEU A 3 -10.02 -12.33 25.73
C LEU A 3 -9.60 -10.86 25.95
N GLY A 4 -8.57 -10.64 26.77
CA GLY A 4 -7.96 -9.33 26.97
C GLY A 4 -7.58 -8.72 25.61
N LYS A 5 -7.75 -7.39 25.48
CA LYS A 5 -7.45 -6.68 24.23
C LYS A 5 -5.97 -6.27 24.13
N ASP A 6 -5.18 -6.55 25.13
CA ASP A 6 -3.76 -6.15 25.21
C ASP A 6 -2.90 -7.31 25.73
N TYR A 7 -1.60 -7.13 25.53
CA TYR A 7 -0.56 -8.03 26.03
C TYR A 7 0.17 -7.41 27.23
N ALA A 8 -0.51 -6.62 28.09
CA ALA A 8 0.10 -5.82 29.16
C ALA A 8 1.02 -6.62 30.09
N THR A 9 0.72 -7.92 30.30
CA THR A 9 1.50 -8.82 31.15
C THR A 9 2.68 -9.49 30.44
N GLN A 10 2.84 -9.29 29.12
CA GLN A 10 3.92 -9.88 28.34
C GLN A 10 5.13 -8.94 28.29
N GLU A 11 6.26 -9.34 28.83
CA GLU A 11 7.54 -8.65 28.69
C GLU A 11 8.23 -9.05 27.38
N CYS A 12 7.58 -8.73 26.25
CA CYS A 12 7.98 -9.15 24.92
C CYS A 12 7.78 -8.03 23.91
N SER A 13 8.84 -7.65 23.18
CA SER A 13 8.76 -6.64 22.12
C SER A 13 7.86 -7.04 20.94
N ILE A 14 7.74 -8.35 20.65
CA ILE A 14 6.79 -8.86 19.65
C ILE A 14 5.36 -8.60 20.12
N ALA A 15 5.04 -8.89 21.40
CA ALA A 15 3.72 -8.63 21.95
C ALA A 15 3.37 -7.14 21.84
N ARG A 16 4.28 -6.23 22.14
CA ARG A 16 4.09 -4.79 21.98
C ARG A 16 3.88 -4.38 20.52
N ALA A 17 4.63 -4.95 19.61
CA ALA A 17 4.42 -4.71 18.18
C ALA A 17 3.04 -5.21 17.71
N LEU A 18 2.60 -6.39 18.17
CA LEU A 18 1.30 -6.96 17.82
C LEU A 18 0.11 -6.15 18.36
N GLU A 19 0.24 -5.42 19.45
CA GLU A 19 -0.79 -4.47 19.91
C GLU A 19 -1.10 -3.40 18.85
N ILE A 20 -0.09 -3.02 18.05
CA ILE A 20 -0.20 -2.00 17.01
C ILE A 20 -0.53 -2.63 15.65
N VAL A 21 0.22 -3.67 15.24
CA VAL A 21 0.15 -4.21 13.88
C VAL A 21 -0.51 -5.58 13.78
N GLY A 22 -0.92 -6.19 14.90
CA GLY A 22 -1.43 -7.57 14.94
C GLY A 22 -2.86 -7.76 14.42
N GLU A 23 -3.59 -6.69 14.19
CA GLU A 23 -4.94 -6.77 13.62
C GLU A 23 -4.89 -7.21 12.14
N ARG A 24 -5.83 -8.06 11.76
CA ARG A 24 -5.86 -8.80 10.48
C ARG A 24 -5.49 -7.98 9.23
N TRP A 25 -5.95 -6.73 9.12
CA TRP A 25 -5.77 -5.91 7.92
C TRP A 25 -4.59 -4.93 8.02
N THR A 26 -4.04 -4.74 9.20
CA THR A 26 -3.08 -3.67 9.45
C THR A 26 -1.82 -3.79 8.62
N LEU A 27 -1.19 -4.97 8.59
CA LEU A 27 0.02 -5.20 7.79
C LEU A 27 -0.26 -5.11 6.28
N LEU A 28 -1.48 -5.43 5.82
CA LEU A 28 -1.85 -5.28 4.41
C LEU A 28 -2.04 -3.81 4.03
N VAL A 29 -2.59 -2.97 4.92
CA VAL A 29 -2.66 -1.51 4.72
C VAL A 29 -1.24 -0.91 4.65
N ILE A 30 -0.33 -1.32 5.54
CA ILE A 30 1.06 -0.85 5.53
C ILE A 30 1.79 -1.31 4.26
N ARG A 31 1.57 -2.56 3.81
CA ARG A 31 2.09 -3.09 2.55
C ARG A 31 1.65 -2.21 1.36
N ASP A 32 0.37 -1.89 1.29
CA ASP A 32 -0.18 -1.07 0.20
C ASP A 32 0.39 0.35 0.23
N ALA A 33 0.56 0.94 1.41
CA ALA A 33 1.20 2.23 1.57
C ALA A 33 2.68 2.20 1.10
N LEU A 34 3.42 1.10 1.36
CA LEU A 34 4.77 0.88 0.79
C LEU A 34 4.74 0.78 -0.73
N TYR A 35 3.69 0.19 -1.32
CA TYR A 35 3.51 0.12 -2.77
C TYR A 35 3.09 1.45 -3.39
N GLY A 36 2.84 2.49 -2.58
CA GLY A 36 2.49 3.83 -3.01
C GLY A 36 0.99 4.12 -3.03
N VAL A 37 0.16 3.24 -2.48
CA VAL A 37 -1.26 3.52 -2.26
C VAL A 37 -1.39 4.57 -1.17
N ARG A 38 -2.12 5.66 -1.43
CA ARG A 38 -2.25 6.78 -0.50
C ARG A 38 -3.68 7.17 -0.22
N ARG A 39 -4.61 6.98 -1.16
CA ARG A 39 -5.99 7.45 -1.06
C ARG A 39 -6.89 6.38 -0.44
N TYR A 40 -7.85 6.82 0.37
CA TYR A 40 -8.80 5.93 1.05
C TYR A 40 -9.50 4.96 0.09
N ASN A 41 -9.98 5.45 -1.06
CA ASN A 41 -10.68 4.62 -2.02
C ASN A 41 -9.77 3.60 -2.70
N ASP A 42 -8.50 3.93 -2.92
CA ASP A 42 -7.52 3.02 -3.51
C ASP A 42 -7.21 1.84 -2.56
N PHE A 43 -7.01 2.12 -1.26
CA PHE A 43 -6.93 1.06 -0.24
C PHE A 43 -8.20 0.19 -0.23
N LEU A 44 -9.38 0.84 -0.30
CA LEU A 44 -10.66 0.13 -0.22
C LEU A 44 -10.83 -0.86 -1.36
N VAL A 45 -10.58 -0.44 -2.61
CA VAL A 45 -10.78 -1.29 -3.78
C VAL A 45 -9.71 -2.37 -3.91
N HIS A 46 -8.45 -2.04 -3.63
CA HIS A 46 -7.35 -2.99 -3.75
C HIS A 46 -7.38 -4.08 -2.67
N LEU A 47 -7.74 -3.73 -1.44
CA LEU A 47 -7.81 -4.69 -0.34
C LEU A 47 -9.13 -5.46 -0.27
N GLY A 48 -10.22 -4.96 -0.87
CA GLY A 48 -11.55 -5.52 -0.66
C GLY A 48 -12.02 -5.49 0.81
N ILE A 49 -11.48 -4.56 1.58
CA ILE A 49 -11.70 -4.42 3.02
C ILE A 49 -13.05 -3.72 3.31
N PRO A 50 -13.82 -4.11 4.34
CA PRO A 50 -15.01 -3.35 4.75
C PRO A 50 -14.67 -1.91 5.14
N ARG A 51 -15.49 -0.93 4.68
CA ARG A 51 -15.25 0.51 4.90
C ARG A 51 -14.98 0.89 6.34
N ALA A 52 -15.79 0.38 7.28
CA ALA A 52 -15.62 0.67 8.71
C ALA A 52 -14.30 0.12 9.27
N VAL A 53 -13.87 -1.04 8.79
CA VAL A 53 -12.60 -1.65 9.20
C VAL A 53 -11.42 -0.85 8.67
N LEU A 54 -11.44 -0.45 7.39
CA LEU A 54 -10.40 0.41 6.81
C LEU A 54 -10.28 1.73 7.56
N ALA A 55 -11.42 2.41 7.81
CA ALA A 55 -11.42 3.67 8.54
C ALA A 55 -10.77 3.52 9.93
N ALA A 56 -11.15 2.47 10.67
CA ALA A 56 -10.56 2.19 11.98
C ALA A 56 -9.06 1.88 11.91
N ARG A 57 -8.59 1.13 10.90
CA ARG A 57 -7.16 0.82 10.72
C ARG A 57 -6.35 2.07 10.38
N LEU A 58 -6.82 2.89 9.43
CA LEU A 58 -6.14 4.14 9.07
C LEU A 58 -6.08 5.11 10.24
N GLN A 59 -7.16 5.23 11.02
CA GLN A 59 -7.19 6.05 12.23
C GLN A 59 -6.19 5.55 13.28
N ALA A 60 -6.17 4.24 13.56
CA ALA A 60 -5.24 3.65 14.52
C ALA A 60 -3.78 3.84 14.09
N LEU A 61 -3.46 3.57 12.82
CA LEU A 61 -2.11 3.75 12.28
C LEU A 61 -1.65 5.21 12.30
N THR A 62 -2.58 6.15 12.13
CA THR A 62 -2.27 7.58 12.23
C THR A 62 -2.03 7.99 13.69
N ALA A 63 -2.84 7.49 14.63
CA ALA A 63 -2.67 7.75 16.06
C ALA A 63 -1.33 7.22 16.59
N GLU A 64 -0.88 6.07 16.07
CA GLU A 64 0.40 5.45 16.41
C GLU A 64 1.60 6.04 15.65
N GLY A 65 1.39 7.05 14.80
CA GLY A 65 2.45 7.69 14.02
C GLY A 65 3.11 6.77 13.00
N ILE A 66 2.41 5.75 12.53
CA ILE A 66 2.81 4.88 11.41
C ILE A 66 2.46 5.54 10.07
N LEU A 67 1.32 6.21 10.02
CA LEU A 67 0.86 7.00 8.88
C LEU A 67 0.68 8.45 9.28
N ASP A 68 0.99 9.36 8.36
CA ASP A 68 0.55 10.75 8.37
C ASP A 68 -0.67 10.91 7.47
N LYS A 69 -1.65 11.67 7.95
CA LYS A 69 -2.79 12.09 7.14
C LYS A 69 -2.54 13.50 6.62
N ARG A 70 -2.48 13.66 5.28
CA ARG A 70 -2.16 14.93 4.62
C ARG A 70 -3.29 15.36 3.69
N ARG A 71 -3.64 16.63 3.72
CA ARG A 71 -4.58 17.22 2.76
C ARG A 71 -3.89 17.41 1.42
N TYR A 72 -4.46 16.84 0.33
CA TYR A 72 -3.95 17.05 -1.03
C TYR A 72 -4.90 17.87 -1.93
N GLN A 73 -6.17 18.05 -1.50
CA GLN A 73 -7.16 18.86 -2.19
C GLN A 73 -8.04 19.59 -1.18
N GLU A 74 -8.27 20.91 -1.39
CA GLU A 74 -9.05 21.76 -0.47
C GLU A 74 -10.55 21.74 -0.77
N SER A 75 -10.94 21.70 -2.05
CA SER A 75 -12.36 21.75 -2.44
C SER A 75 -12.67 20.73 -3.54
N PRO A 76 -13.52 19.73 -3.28
CA PRO A 76 -13.90 19.28 -1.94
C PRO A 76 -12.67 18.75 -1.15
N PRO A 77 -12.71 18.78 0.19
CA PRO A 77 -11.57 18.34 0.99
C PRO A 77 -11.25 16.87 0.77
N ARG A 78 -9.99 16.56 0.40
CA ARG A 78 -9.52 15.18 0.23
C ARG A 78 -8.17 14.99 0.91
N ASP A 79 -8.05 13.87 1.61
CA ASP A 79 -6.85 13.52 2.36
C ASP A 79 -6.19 12.25 1.79
N GLU A 80 -4.88 12.20 1.89
CA GLU A 80 -4.07 11.01 1.62
C GLU A 80 -3.36 10.54 2.89
N TYR A 81 -2.94 9.28 2.89
CA TYR A 81 -2.20 8.64 3.98
C TYR A 81 -0.81 8.27 3.49
N VAL A 82 0.22 8.76 4.17
CA VAL A 82 1.63 8.58 3.80
C VAL A 82 2.37 7.93 4.95
N LEU A 83 3.24 6.96 4.66
CA LEU A 83 4.08 6.35 5.69
C LEU A 83 5.06 7.37 6.28
N THR A 84 5.17 7.35 7.59
CA THR A 84 6.26 8.01 8.33
C THR A 84 7.51 7.15 8.31
N ASP A 85 8.64 7.67 8.81
CA ASP A 85 9.87 6.88 8.99
C ASP A 85 9.63 5.66 9.89
N ARG A 86 8.78 5.81 10.93
CA ARG A 86 8.35 4.71 11.79
C ARG A 86 7.57 3.63 11.03
N GLY A 87 6.72 4.03 10.10
CA GLY A 87 5.98 3.11 9.23
C GLY A 87 6.90 2.43 8.21
N ILE A 88 7.81 3.18 7.61
CA ILE A 88 8.81 2.66 6.66
C ILE A 88 9.74 1.63 7.31
N ALA A 89 10.07 1.81 8.59
CA ALA A 89 10.89 0.88 9.37
C ALA A 89 10.26 -0.54 9.52
N LEU A 90 8.98 -0.72 9.18
CA LEU A 90 8.32 -2.03 9.13
C LEU A 90 8.64 -2.83 7.85
N TRP A 91 9.30 -2.22 6.87
CA TRP A 91 9.63 -2.87 5.60
C TRP A 91 10.38 -4.21 5.76
N PRO A 92 11.46 -4.34 6.56
CA PRO A 92 12.16 -5.62 6.73
C PRO A 92 11.26 -6.71 7.31
N THR A 93 10.37 -6.37 8.24
CA THR A 93 9.41 -7.30 8.84
C THR A 93 8.42 -7.81 7.79
N LEU A 94 7.83 -6.90 7.00
CA LEU A 94 6.92 -7.25 5.90
C LEU A 94 7.61 -8.06 4.82
N ARG A 95 8.86 -7.74 4.50
CA ARG A 95 9.70 -8.47 3.55
C ARG A 95 9.90 -9.92 4.00
N SER A 96 10.33 -10.11 5.25
CA SER A 96 10.56 -11.44 5.83
C SER A 96 9.28 -12.26 5.92
N LEU A 97 8.17 -11.64 6.35
CA LEU A 97 6.85 -12.29 6.40
C LEU A 97 6.38 -12.69 4.99
N GLY A 98 6.57 -11.83 3.99
CA GLY A 98 6.24 -12.11 2.60
C GLY A 98 7.07 -13.25 2.01
N LEU A 99 8.35 -13.37 2.37
CA LEU A 99 9.20 -14.49 1.96
C LEU A 99 8.73 -15.81 2.57
N TRP A 100 8.45 -15.80 3.87
CA TRP A 100 7.88 -16.95 4.56
C TRP A 100 6.54 -17.40 3.97
N GLY A 101 5.63 -16.44 3.72
CA GLY A 101 4.34 -16.71 3.09
C GLY A 101 4.48 -17.29 1.68
N ARG A 102 5.46 -16.80 0.91
CA ARG A 102 5.77 -17.35 -0.42
C ARG A 102 6.25 -18.78 -0.34
N GLU A 103 7.12 -19.11 0.58
CA GLU A 103 7.70 -20.44 0.72
C GLU A 103 6.64 -21.50 1.06
N HIS A 104 5.66 -21.12 1.89
CA HIS A 104 4.74 -22.09 2.47
C HIS A 104 3.33 -22.10 1.87
N PHE A 105 2.91 -21.02 1.16
CA PHE A 105 1.51 -20.84 0.75
C PHE A 105 1.31 -20.40 -0.69
N THR A 106 2.36 -20.13 -1.47
CA THR A 106 2.19 -19.70 -2.86
C THR A 106 3.02 -20.55 -3.82
N GLU A 107 2.38 -21.08 -4.87
CA GLU A 107 3.05 -21.89 -5.90
C GLU A 107 3.94 -21.05 -6.82
N SER A 108 3.54 -19.80 -7.08
CA SER A 108 4.20 -18.91 -8.01
C SER A 108 4.61 -17.60 -7.35
N ARG A 109 5.70 -17.03 -7.85
CA ARG A 109 6.19 -15.76 -7.36
C ARG A 109 5.30 -14.61 -7.80
N LEU A 110 4.81 -13.83 -6.83
CA LEU A 110 3.91 -12.70 -7.08
C LEU A 110 4.68 -11.42 -7.40
N ARG A 111 5.78 -11.15 -6.69
CA ARG A 111 6.58 -9.92 -6.86
C ARG A 111 8.06 -10.17 -6.65
N TYR A 112 8.88 -9.40 -7.37
CA TYR A 112 10.32 -9.28 -7.13
C TYR A 112 10.60 -7.91 -6.50
N PHE A 113 11.61 -7.85 -5.64
CA PHE A 113 12.11 -6.62 -5.06
C PHE A 113 13.61 -6.54 -5.33
N ARG A 114 14.04 -5.48 -5.99
CA ARG A 114 15.41 -5.30 -6.49
C ARG A 114 15.98 -3.98 -6.02
N HIS A 115 17.28 -3.89 -5.93
CA HIS A 115 17.96 -2.62 -5.79
C HIS A 115 17.87 -1.88 -7.12
N ALA A 116 17.25 -0.70 -7.13
CA ALA A 116 16.96 0.04 -8.35
C ALA A 116 18.24 0.40 -9.14
N ASP A 117 19.37 0.65 -8.45
CA ASP A 117 20.61 1.06 -9.08
C ASP A 117 21.33 -0.06 -9.83
N CYS A 118 21.27 -1.29 -9.34
CA CYS A 118 22.02 -2.41 -9.92
C CYS A 118 21.15 -3.57 -10.43
N GLY A 119 19.83 -3.51 -10.22
CA GLY A 119 18.87 -4.53 -10.62
C GLY A 119 18.94 -5.85 -9.84
N THR A 120 19.87 -5.97 -8.88
CA THR A 120 20.04 -7.20 -8.10
C THR A 120 18.86 -7.41 -7.15
N GLU A 121 18.38 -8.64 -7.09
CA GLU A 121 17.31 -9.00 -6.17
C GLU A 121 17.78 -8.91 -4.71
N LEU A 122 16.92 -8.30 -3.86
CA LEU A 122 17.22 -8.11 -2.45
C LEU A 122 17.06 -9.41 -1.65
N GLY A 123 17.95 -9.58 -0.69
CA GLY A 123 17.86 -10.62 0.32
C GLY A 123 16.72 -10.40 1.33
N PRO A 124 16.60 -11.31 2.32
CA PRO A 124 15.47 -11.34 3.25
C PRO A 124 15.32 -10.09 4.13
N TYR A 125 16.41 -9.39 4.42
CA TYR A 125 16.40 -8.20 5.28
C TYR A 125 16.49 -6.89 4.48
N GLY A 126 16.36 -6.94 3.14
CA GLY A 126 16.47 -5.77 2.27
C GLY A 126 17.90 -5.43 1.86
N GLU A 127 18.85 -6.33 2.10
CA GLU A 127 20.24 -6.19 1.64
C GLU A 127 20.37 -6.47 0.14
N CYS A 128 21.24 -5.70 -0.52
CA CYS A 128 21.68 -5.99 -1.88
C CYS A 128 22.99 -6.80 -1.83
N PRO A 129 22.98 -8.09 -2.24
CA PRO A 129 24.19 -8.92 -2.17
C PRO A 129 25.30 -8.47 -3.13
N ALA A 130 24.97 -7.77 -4.22
CA ALA A 130 25.96 -7.25 -5.15
C ALA A 130 26.65 -5.97 -4.65
N CYS A 131 25.92 -5.09 -3.96
CA CYS A 131 26.44 -3.82 -3.45
C CYS A 131 26.93 -3.90 -2.00
N GLY A 132 26.55 -4.94 -1.25
CA GLY A 132 26.92 -5.11 0.15
C GLY A 132 26.24 -4.12 1.12
N VAL A 133 25.10 -3.53 0.73
CA VAL A 133 24.40 -2.51 1.51
C VAL A 133 22.96 -2.94 1.85
N ILE A 134 22.42 -2.42 2.94
CA ILE A 134 20.96 -2.41 3.18
C ILE A 134 20.38 -1.30 2.30
N VAL A 135 19.46 -1.66 1.43
CA VAL A 135 18.89 -0.74 0.44
C VAL A 135 17.80 0.12 1.11
N PRO A 136 17.89 1.46 1.06
CA PRO A 136 16.81 2.34 1.49
C PRO A 136 15.52 2.03 0.74
N VAL A 137 14.37 2.10 1.43
CA VAL A 137 13.07 1.71 0.84
C VAL A 137 12.73 2.48 -0.45
N PRO A 138 13.04 3.79 -0.60
CA PRO A 138 12.81 4.50 -1.85
C PRO A 138 13.65 3.99 -3.04
N ASP A 139 14.75 3.26 -2.76
CA ASP A 139 15.64 2.69 -3.80
C ASP A 139 15.31 1.22 -4.08
N VAL A 140 14.25 0.71 -3.52
CA VAL A 140 13.72 -0.63 -3.82
C VAL A 140 12.76 -0.54 -4.99
N GLU A 141 13.11 -1.20 -6.10
CA GLU A 141 12.21 -1.41 -7.23
C GLU A 141 11.41 -2.70 -7.04
N MET A 142 10.09 -2.60 -7.17
CA MET A 142 9.17 -3.72 -7.19
C MET A 142 8.74 -4.01 -8.63
N THR A 143 8.85 -5.27 -9.06
CA THR A 143 8.39 -5.73 -10.36
C THR A 143 7.40 -6.89 -10.23
N PRO A 144 6.41 -7.01 -11.15
CA PRO A 144 5.43 -8.08 -11.11
C PRO A 144 6.09 -9.45 -11.39
N GLY A 145 5.67 -10.45 -10.63
CA GLY A 145 6.04 -11.85 -10.83
C GLY A 145 5.04 -12.60 -11.73
N PRO A 146 5.37 -13.85 -12.13
CA PRO A 146 4.53 -14.66 -13.03
C PRO A 146 3.19 -15.10 -12.40
N GLY A 147 3.10 -15.13 -11.08
CA GLY A 147 1.89 -15.56 -10.36
C GLY A 147 0.82 -14.49 -10.21
N LEU A 148 1.05 -13.26 -10.70
CA LEU A 148 0.03 -12.21 -10.66
C LEU A 148 -0.98 -12.37 -11.80
N ASP A 149 -2.25 -12.04 -11.50
CA ASP A 149 -3.26 -11.80 -12.52
C ASP A 149 -2.79 -10.69 -13.47
N ARG A 150 -2.90 -10.92 -14.77
CA ARG A 150 -2.47 -10.01 -15.82
C ARG A 150 -3.56 -9.06 -16.29
N ASP A 151 -4.81 -9.28 -15.89
CA ASP A 151 -5.97 -8.44 -16.21
C ASP A 151 -6.83 -8.18 -14.97
N PRO A 152 -6.27 -7.56 -13.92
CA PRO A 152 -7.01 -7.31 -12.69
C PRO A 152 -8.08 -6.23 -12.90
N ALA A 153 -9.22 -6.41 -12.22
CA ALA A 153 -10.37 -5.52 -12.34
C ALA A 153 -10.15 -4.14 -11.71
N ASP A 154 -9.36 -4.05 -10.63
CA ASP A 154 -9.16 -2.80 -9.91
C ASP A 154 -7.99 -1.97 -10.44
N PRO A 155 -8.09 -0.61 -10.37
CA PRO A 155 -7.09 0.28 -10.95
C PRO A 155 -5.73 0.22 -10.24
N VAL A 156 -5.70 -0.09 -8.95
CA VAL A 156 -4.44 -0.20 -8.17
C VAL A 156 -3.67 -1.44 -8.62
N SER A 157 -4.34 -2.59 -8.69
CA SER A 157 -3.72 -3.83 -9.19
C SER A 157 -3.17 -3.66 -10.60
N ARG A 158 -3.90 -2.95 -11.50
CA ARG A 158 -3.40 -2.61 -12.84
C ARG A 158 -2.14 -1.76 -12.81
N ALA A 159 -2.12 -0.70 -11.98
CA ALA A 159 -0.94 0.15 -11.82
C ALA A 159 0.28 -0.63 -11.27
N LEU A 160 0.02 -1.64 -10.44
CA LEU A 160 1.05 -2.51 -9.86
C LEU A 160 1.55 -3.62 -10.80
N LEU A 161 1.09 -3.69 -12.04
CA LEU A 161 1.66 -4.55 -13.10
C LEU A 161 2.88 -3.91 -13.80
N ALA A 162 3.14 -2.62 -13.59
CA ALA A 162 4.35 -1.97 -14.06
C ALA A 162 5.46 -2.01 -12.97
N PRO A 163 6.75 -2.07 -13.37
CA PRO A 163 7.86 -1.83 -12.46
C PRO A 163 7.74 -0.45 -11.81
N ARG A 164 8.03 -0.36 -10.52
CA ARG A 164 7.97 0.91 -9.79
C ARG A 164 8.82 0.89 -8.53
N ARG A 165 9.28 2.04 -8.09
CA ARG A 165 9.93 2.17 -6.77
C ARG A 165 8.89 2.16 -5.66
N LEU A 166 9.26 1.61 -4.51
CA LEU A 166 8.42 1.70 -3.32
C LEU A 166 8.25 3.17 -2.90
N LEU A 167 7.13 3.45 -2.23
CA LEU A 167 6.72 4.78 -1.77
C LEU A 167 6.36 5.79 -2.89
N GLU A 168 6.62 5.50 -4.16
CA GLU A 168 6.13 6.33 -5.27
C GLU A 168 4.60 6.30 -5.30
N PRO A 169 3.93 7.48 -5.34
CA PRO A 169 2.46 7.53 -5.37
C PRO A 169 1.88 6.77 -6.55
N ILE A 170 0.83 5.99 -6.31
CA ILE A 170 -0.01 5.47 -7.39
C ILE A 170 -1.02 6.55 -7.76
N ASP A 171 -1.04 6.94 -9.04
CA ASP A 171 -2.07 7.82 -9.58
C ASP A 171 -3.09 6.98 -10.37
N THR A 172 -4.19 6.65 -9.71
CA THR A 172 -5.28 5.87 -10.29
C THR A 172 -6.21 6.70 -11.19
N ASP A 173 -6.10 8.04 -11.16
CA ASP A 173 -6.87 8.95 -12.00
C ASP A 173 -6.27 9.07 -13.41
N ARG A 174 -5.02 8.67 -13.61
CA ARG A 174 -4.39 8.55 -14.93
C ARG A 174 -4.56 7.13 -15.44
N GLY A 175 -5.25 6.97 -16.58
CA GLY A 175 -5.27 5.71 -17.31
C GLY A 175 -3.85 5.28 -17.71
N PRO A 176 -3.65 4.02 -18.15
CA PRO A 176 -2.34 3.48 -18.53
C PRO A 176 -1.60 4.30 -19.60
N ASP A 177 -2.31 5.18 -20.34
CA ASP A 177 -1.76 6.02 -21.41
C ASP A 177 -1.47 7.47 -20.96
N GLY A 178 -1.49 7.79 -19.66
CA GLY A 178 -1.16 9.11 -19.13
C GLY A 178 -2.17 10.22 -19.45
N VAL A 179 -3.33 9.90 -20.04
CA VAL A 179 -4.37 10.86 -20.39
C VAL A 179 -5.32 11.06 -19.20
N ALA A 180 -5.37 12.28 -18.66
CA ALA A 180 -6.34 12.66 -17.65
C ALA A 180 -7.77 12.60 -18.23
N HIS A 181 -8.66 11.80 -17.64
CA HIS A 181 -10.08 11.87 -17.94
C HIS A 181 -10.64 13.17 -17.36
N THR A 182 -10.72 14.22 -18.20
CA THR A 182 -11.54 15.38 -17.90
C THR A 182 -13.01 14.94 -17.97
N ALA A 183 -13.71 15.02 -16.83
CA ALA A 183 -15.15 14.81 -16.80
C ALA A 183 -15.81 15.80 -17.77
N SER A 184 -16.39 15.30 -18.86
CA SER A 184 -17.17 16.09 -19.78
C SER A 184 -18.46 16.52 -19.09
N ASP A 185 -18.52 17.81 -18.80
CA ASP A 185 -19.73 18.50 -18.37
C ASP A 185 -20.71 18.51 -19.57
N SER A 186 -21.63 17.56 -19.59
CA SER A 186 -22.73 17.56 -20.56
C SER A 186 -23.80 18.53 -20.10
N GLY A 187 -23.64 19.81 -20.52
CA GLY A 187 -24.66 20.83 -20.41
C GLY A 187 -25.95 20.41 -21.11
N ARG A 188 -27.02 20.20 -20.34
CA ARG A 188 -28.38 20.11 -20.84
C ARG A 188 -28.85 21.52 -21.20
N SER A 189 -28.83 21.81 -22.49
CA SER A 189 -29.60 22.94 -23.03
C SER A 189 -31.09 22.66 -22.89
N ALA A 190 -31.75 23.43 -22.06
CA ALA A 190 -33.20 23.49 -22.03
C ALA A 190 -33.65 24.30 -23.24
N GLN A 191 -34.31 23.67 -24.22
CA GLN A 191 -35.05 24.33 -25.24
C GLN A 191 -36.43 24.71 -24.71
N ASN A 192 -36.62 26.01 -24.51
CA ASN A 192 -37.94 26.63 -24.36
C ASN A 192 -38.63 26.67 -25.73
N HIS A 193 -39.85 26.18 -25.83
CA HIS A 193 -40.76 26.43 -26.92
C HIS A 193 -41.98 27.19 -26.37
N PRO A 194 -42.35 28.34 -26.97
CA PRO A 194 -43.60 29.02 -26.66
C PRO A 194 -44.72 28.54 -27.60
N VAL A 195 -45.89 28.24 -27.08
CA VAL A 195 -47.23 28.66 -27.52
C VAL A 195 -48.20 28.42 -26.40
#